data_b173010b390b90867d6b0a88fa74cf4f
#
_entry.id   b173010b390b90867d6b0a88fa74cf4f
#
_cell.length_a   1.000
_cell.length_b   1.000
_cell.length_c   1.000
_cell.angle_alpha   90.00
_cell.angle_beta   90.00
_cell.angle_gamma   90.00
#
_symmetry.space_group_name_H-M   'P 1'
#
loop_
_entity.id
_entity.type
_entity.pdbx_description
1 polymer ?
#
loop_
_entity_poly.entity_id
_entity_poly.type
_entity_poly.pdbx_seq_one_letter_code
_entity_poly.pdbx_strand_id
1 'polypeptide(L)'
;MRELTKRQSEIYNYIKQVVQMKGYPPSVREIGEAVGLASSSTVHGHLSRLEEKGYIRRDPTKPRAIEIVSDQTNDNINMEETIHVPVIGKVTAGVPITAVENIEEYFPLPEHLTSTHNSDIFILNVVGDSMIEAGILVGDKVIVRSQTIAENGDIIVAMTEEDEATVKRFYKEKNRYRLQPENSTMEPIYLDNVAVIGKVIGLYREM
;
A
#
# COMPACT_ATOMS: atom_id res chain seq x y z
N MET A 1 27.68 -12.53 -3.25
CA MET A 1 27.43 -13.15 -4.59
C MET A 1 28.71 -13.40 -5.35
N ARG A 2 28.72 -14.38 -6.24
CA ARG A 2 29.90 -14.64 -7.09
C ARG A 2 29.90 -13.65 -8.25
N GLU A 3 31.07 -13.10 -8.57
CA GLU A 3 31.26 -12.09 -9.61
C GLU A 3 30.75 -12.54 -11.00
N LEU A 4 30.02 -11.65 -11.70
CA LEU A 4 29.48 -11.92 -13.03
C LEU A 4 30.56 -11.66 -14.09
N THR A 5 30.60 -12.50 -15.12
CA THR A 5 31.37 -12.16 -16.32
C THR A 5 30.69 -11.02 -17.07
N LYS A 6 31.46 -10.28 -17.89
CA LYS A 6 30.92 -9.17 -18.70
C LYS A 6 29.64 -9.56 -19.44
N ARG A 7 29.62 -10.74 -20.06
CA ARG A 7 28.46 -11.22 -20.82
C ARG A 7 27.24 -11.58 -19.93
N GLN A 8 27.52 -12.12 -18.74
CA GLN A 8 26.47 -12.39 -17.76
C GLN A 8 25.86 -11.08 -17.23
N SER A 9 26.70 -10.07 -16.99
CA SER A 9 26.21 -8.75 -16.59
C SER A 9 25.34 -8.07 -17.66
N GLU A 10 25.73 -8.17 -18.93
CA GLU A 10 24.93 -7.64 -20.06
C GLU A 10 23.55 -8.29 -20.12
N ILE A 11 23.49 -9.63 -20.01
CA ILE A 11 22.22 -10.38 -20.01
C ILE A 11 21.36 -10.02 -18.80
N TYR A 12 21.96 -10.00 -17.61
CA TYR A 12 21.24 -9.66 -16.38
C TYR A 12 20.66 -8.25 -16.41
N ASN A 13 21.46 -7.26 -16.82
CA ASN A 13 21.01 -5.87 -16.92
C ASN A 13 19.88 -5.69 -17.96
N TYR A 14 19.97 -6.38 -19.09
CA TYR A 14 18.90 -6.37 -20.09
C TYR A 14 17.59 -6.95 -19.55
N ILE A 15 17.65 -8.09 -18.85
CA ILE A 15 16.47 -8.68 -18.20
C ILE A 15 15.87 -7.70 -17.19
N LYS A 16 16.71 -7.09 -16.33
CA LYS A 16 16.29 -6.10 -15.33
C LYS A 16 15.58 -4.92 -15.98
N GLN A 17 16.14 -4.35 -17.03
CA GLN A 17 15.58 -3.23 -17.76
C GLN A 17 14.21 -3.58 -18.39
N VAL A 18 14.09 -4.73 -19.03
CA VAL A 18 12.83 -5.15 -19.68
C VAL A 18 11.74 -5.42 -18.65
N VAL A 19 12.06 -6.09 -17.54
CA VAL A 19 11.10 -6.32 -16.45
C VAL A 19 10.62 -4.99 -15.85
N GLN A 20 11.51 -4.03 -15.64
CA GLN A 20 11.14 -2.69 -15.15
C GLN A 20 10.23 -1.92 -16.12
N MET A 21 10.50 -2.03 -17.44
CA MET A 21 9.73 -1.29 -18.45
C MET A 21 8.39 -1.94 -18.81
N LYS A 22 8.35 -3.28 -18.90
CA LYS A 22 7.21 -4.03 -19.43
C LYS A 22 6.41 -4.79 -18.37
N GLY A 23 6.94 -4.96 -17.14
CA GLY A 23 6.32 -5.75 -16.08
C GLY A 23 6.43 -7.27 -16.26
N TYR A 24 7.10 -7.75 -17.31
CA TYR A 24 7.32 -9.19 -17.57
C TYR A 24 8.69 -9.42 -18.18
N PRO A 25 9.30 -10.62 -17.97
CA PRO A 25 10.64 -10.92 -18.45
C PRO A 25 10.67 -11.14 -19.98
N PRO A 26 11.84 -10.82 -20.62
CA PRO A 26 12.03 -11.06 -22.04
C PRO A 26 12.15 -12.56 -22.34
N SER A 27 11.81 -12.94 -23.57
CA SER A 27 12.04 -14.30 -24.07
C SER A 27 13.54 -14.55 -24.31
N VAL A 28 13.94 -15.84 -24.34
CA VAL A 28 15.33 -16.24 -24.65
C VAL A 28 15.80 -15.67 -25.99
N ARG A 29 14.90 -15.54 -26.96
CA ARG A 29 15.20 -14.98 -28.28
C ARG A 29 15.49 -13.47 -28.19
N GLU A 30 14.64 -12.71 -27.50
CA GLU A 30 14.85 -11.28 -27.27
C GLU A 30 16.16 -11.01 -26.52
N ILE A 31 16.50 -11.86 -25.53
CA ILE A 31 17.77 -11.78 -24.81
C ILE A 31 18.94 -12.01 -25.81
N GLY A 32 18.86 -13.05 -26.64
CA GLY A 32 19.88 -13.34 -27.64
C GLY A 32 20.11 -12.20 -28.60
N GLU A 33 19.05 -11.66 -29.17
CA GLU A 33 19.07 -10.51 -30.09
C GLU A 33 19.70 -9.27 -29.44
N ALA A 34 19.29 -8.95 -28.20
CA ALA A 34 19.78 -7.77 -27.47
C ALA A 34 21.28 -7.83 -27.15
N VAL A 35 21.81 -9.01 -26.83
CA VAL A 35 23.21 -9.19 -26.49
C VAL A 35 24.08 -9.77 -27.61
N GLY A 36 23.52 -9.91 -28.81
CA GLY A 36 24.25 -10.39 -30.00
C GLY A 36 24.66 -11.86 -29.93
N LEU A 37 23.82 -12.72 -29.35
CA LEU A 37 24.00 -14.17 -29.31
C LEU A 37 23.07 -14.86 -30.30
N ALA A 38 23.61 -15.52 -31.31
CA ALA A 38 22.84 -16.19 -32.36
C ALA A 38 22.20 -17.53 -31.90
N SER A 39 22.72 -18.15 -30.84
CA SER A 39 22.28 -19.47 -30.38
C SER A 39 21.48 -19.39 -29.08
N SER A 40 20.24 -19.88 -29.11
CA SER A 40 19.40 -20.00 -27.91
C SER A 40 20.01 -20.89 -26.83
N SER A 41 20.78 -21.93 -27.21
CA SER A 41 21.47 -22.82 -26.27
C SER A 41 22.56 -22.07 -25.49
N THR A 42 23.24 -21.12 -26.13
CA THR A 42 24.22 -20.25 -25.46
C THR A 42 23.55 -19.32 -24.44
N VAL A 43 22.40 -18.75 -24.80
CA VAL A 43 21.61 -17.92 -23.86
C VAL A 43 21.14 -18.76 -22.67
N HIS A 44 20.62 -19.96 -22.90
CA HIS A 44 20.23 -20.88 -21.83
C HIS A 44 21.41 -21.22 -20.90
N GLY A 45 22.62 -21.43 -21.44
CA GLY A 45 23.82 -21.67 -20.64
C GLY A 45 24.19 -20.48 -19.75
N HIS A 46 24.02 -19.23 -20.23
CA HIS A 46 24.23 -18.04 -19.41
C HIS A 46 23.15 -17.87 -18.34
N LEU A 47 21.89 -18.12 -18.68
CA LEU A 47 20.77 -18.08 -17.72
C LEU A 47 20.94 -19.11 -16.59
N SER A 48 21.37 -20.35 -16.90
CA SER A 48 21.67 -21.36 -15.87
C SER A 48 22.76 -20.93 -14.92
N ARG A 49 23.83 -20.30 -15.44
CA ARG A 49 24.89 -19.77 -14.59
C ARG A 49 24.47 -18.56 -13.76
N LEU A 50 23.57 -17.71 -14.26
CA LEU A 50 22.98 -16.62 -13.47
C LEU A 50 22.11 -17.16 -12.33
N GLU A 51 21.37 -18.23 -12.59
CA GLU A 51 20.56 -18.95 -11.58
C GLU A 51 21.44 -19.64 -10.54
N GLU A 52 22.49 -20.38 -10.93
CA GLU A 52 23.48 -20.99 -10.03
C GLU A 52 24.19 -19.97 -9.14
N LYS A 53 24.39 -18.74 -9.66
CA LYS A 53 24.97 -17.63 -8.92
C LYS A 53 23.98 -16.87 -8.04
N GLY A 54 22.68 -17.18 -8.13
CA GLY A 54 21.62 -16.58 -7.34
C GLY A 54 21.09 -15.22 -7.85
N TYR A 55 21.39 -14.82 -9.09
CA TYR A 55 20.92 -13.55 -9.66
C TYR A 55 19.52 -13.62 -10.26
N ILE A 56 19.11 -14.79 -10.71
CA ILE A 56 17.75 -15.06 -11.23
C ILE A 56 17.23 -16.36 -10.66
N ARG A 57 15.91 -16.52 -10.66
CA ARG A 57 15.21 -17.79 -10.42
C ARG A 57 14.35 -18.09 -11.63
N ARG A 58 14.25 -19.36 -12.02
CA ARG A 58 13.38 -19.81 -13.12
C ARG A 58 12.39 -20.83 -12.59
N ASP A 59 11.15 -20.74 -13.00
CA ASP A 59 10.13 -21.75 -12.72
C ASP A 59 10.18 -22.80 -13.84
N PRO A 60 10.56 -24.06 -13.55
CA PRO A 60 10.65 -25.11 -14.56
C PRO A 60 9.31 -25.45 -15.20
N THR A 61 8.19 -25.09 -14.58
CA THR A 61 6.83 -25.33 -15.08
C THR A 61 6.33 -24.22 -16.00
N LYS A 62 7.00 -23.07 -16.02
CA LYS A 62 6.62 -21.89 -16.81
C LYS A 62 7.78 -21.43 -17.69
N PRO A 63 7.76 -21.70 -19.00
CA PRO A 63 8.89 -21.44 -19.92
C PRO A 63 9.37 -19.98 -20.02
N ARG A 64 8.60 -19.03 -19.47
CA ARG A 64 8.91 -17.59 -19.50
C ARG A 64 9.06 -16.96 -18.11
N ALA A 65 9.01 -17.72 -17.04
CA ALA A 65 9.13 -17.20 -15.71
C ALA A 65 10.60 -17.05 -15.31
N ILE A 66 11.17 -15.88 -15.55
CA ILE A 66 12.47 -15.47 -15.01
C ILE A 66 12.18 -14.43 -13.93
N GLU A 67 12.47 -14.76 -12.68
CA GLU A 67 12.46 -13.85 -11.56
C GLU A 67 13.87 -13.31 -11.30
N ILE A 68 14.00 -12.01 -11.11
CA ILE A 68 15.26 -11.42 -10.68
C ILE A 68 15.35 -11.55 -9.17
N VAL A 69 16.38 -12.25 -8.70
CA VAL A 69 16.72 -12.26 -7.27
C VAL A 69 17.50 -10.97 -7.01
N SER A 70 16.81 -9.93 -6.54
CA SER A 70 17.46 -8.66 -6.20
C SER A 70 18.43 -8.84 -5.05
N ASP A 71 19.70 -8.51 -5.26
CA ASP A 71 20.64 -8.30 -4.18
C ASP A 71 20.20 -7.13 -3.31
N GLN A 72 20.06 -7.36 -2.04
CA GLN A 72 19.86 -6.29 -1.04
C GLN A 72 21.13 -5.42 -0.82
N THR A 73 21.97 -5.27 -1.83
CA THR A 73 23.15 -4.42 -1.73
C THR A 73 23.31 -3.53 -2.96
N ASN A 74 23.00 -2.26 -2.80
CA ASN A 74 23.36 -1.11 -3.61
C ASN A 74 22.50 -0.69 -4.83
N ASP A 75 21.20 -0.79 -4.77
CA ASP A 75 20.36 0.27 -5.33
C ASP A 75 19.24 0.53 -4.31
N ASN A 76 19.43 1.50 -3.44
CA ASN A 76 18.43 2.05 -2.52
C ASN A 76 17.35 2.84 -3.30
N ILE A 77 16.75 2.22 -4.29
CA ILE A 77 15.34 2.43 -4.55
C ILE A 77 14.69 1.24 -3.83
N ASN A 78 14.37 1.43 -2.56
CA ASN A 78 13.36 0.64 -1.89
C ASN A 78 12.10 0.78 -2.76
N MET A 79 11.88 -0.15 -3.68
CA MET A 79 10.53 -0.44 -4.15
C MET A 79 9.87 -1.08 -2.93
N GLU A 80 9.38 -0.22 -2.04
CA GLU A 80 8.54 -0.66 -0.94
C GLU A 80 7.44 -1.50 -1.55
N GLU A 81 7.26 -2.70 -1.04
CA GLU A 81 6.15 -3.53 -1.44
C GLU A 81 4.87 -2.72 -1.21
N THR A 82 4.04 -2.64 -2.25
CA THR A 82 2.76 -1.95 -2.16
C THR A 82 1.69 -2.96 -1.81
N ILE A 83 0.89 -2.62 -0.84
CA ILE A 83 -0.31 -3.36 -0.49
C ILE A 83 -1.54 -2.67 -1.05
N HIS A 84 -2.56 -3.44 -1.35
CA HIS A 84 -3.83 -2.92 -1.82
C HIS A 84 -4.80 -2.81 -0.64
N VAL A 85 -5.12 -1.58 -0.24
CA VAL A 85 -5.98 -1.26 0.90
C VAL A 85 -7.38 -0.91 0.39
N PRO A 86 -8.45 -1.47 0.99
CA PRO A 86 -9.82 -1.20 0.56
C PRO A 86 -10.22 0.25 0.84
N VAL A 87 -10.80 0.90 -0.15
CA VAL A 87 -11.51 2.18 -0.01
C VAL A 87 -12.98 1.86 0.28
N ILE A 88 -13.45 2.31 1.42
CA ILE A 88 -14.79 2.03 1.91
C ILE A 88 -15.70 3.22 1.58
N GLY A 89 -16.76 2.98 0.84
CA GLY A 89 -17.72 4.02 0.45
C GLY A 89 -18.70 4.36 1.57
N LYS A 90 -19.30 3.36 2.16
CA LYS A 90 -20.29 3.54 3.23
C LYS A 90 -19.98 2.66 4.43
N VAL A 91 -19.90 3.27 5.60
CA VAL A 91 -19.75 2.55 6.87
C VAL A 91 -21.13 2.43 7.52
N THR A 92 -21.55 1.20 7.80
CA THR A 92 -22.83 0.90 8.43
C THR A 92 -22.61 0.17 9.74
N ALA A 93 -23.32 0.55 10.80
CA ALA A 93 -23.23 -0.11 12.09
C ALA A 93 -23.63 -1.60 12.02
N GLY A 94 -22.90 -2.44 12.75
CA GLY A 94 -23.18 -3.87 12.84
C GLY A 94 -22.63 -4.74 11.70
N VAL A 95 -22.10 -4.14 10.64
CA VAL A 95 -21.44 -4.84 9.53
C VAL A 95 -19.93 -4.61 9.63
N PRO A 96 -19.06 -5.64 9.46
CA PRO A 96 -17.62 -5.42 9.40
C PRO A 96 -17.29 -4.39 8.32
N ILE A 97 -16.46 -3.39 8.65
CA ILE A 97 -16.10 -2.29 7.74
C ILE A 97 -15.51 -2.81 6.44
N THR A 98 -14.73 -3.87 6.52
CA THR A 98 -14.09 -4.54 5.38
C THR A 98 -15.01 -5.57 4.68
N ALA A 99 -16.31 -5.56 4.95
CA ALA A 99 -17.25 -6.39 4.20
C ALA A 99 -17.23 -6.01 2.72
N VAL A 100 -17.25 -7.01 1.85
CA VAL A 100 -17.08 -6.85 0.38
C VAL A 100 -18.10 -5.86 -0.22
N GLU A 101 -19.29 -5.81 0.33
CA GLU A 101 -20.37 -4.91 -0.11
C GLU A 101 -20.10 -3.41 0.17
N ASN A 102 -19.14 -3.10 1.04
CA ASN A 102 -18.77 -1.73 1.38
C ASN A 102 -17.54 -1.24 0.62
N ILE A 103 -16.83 -2.10 -0.12
CA ILE A 103 -15.59 -1.78 -0.82
C ILE A 103 -15.92 -1.20 -2.20
N GLU A 104 -15.51 0.05 -2.45
CA GLU A 104 -15.66 0.71 -3.75
C GLU A 104 -14.48 0.41 -4.68
N GLU A 105 -13.26 0.47 -4.15
CA GLU A 105 -12.03 0.25 -4.90
C GLU A 105 -10.89 -0.22 -3.98
N TYR A 106 -9.74 -0.57 -4.56
CA TYR A 106 -8.51 -0.83 -3.82
C TYR A 106 -7.46 0.21 -4.17
N PHE A 107 -6.82 0.80 -3.15
CA PHE A 107 -5.82 1.82 -3.29
C PHE A 107 -4.43 1.29 -2.90
N PRO A 108 -3.37 1.47 -3.73
CA PRO A 108 -2.03 1.03 -3.42
C PRO A 108 -1.39 1.92 -2.37
N LEU A 109 -0.92 1.33 -1.26
CA LEU A 109 -0.15 2.01 -0.22
C LEU A 109 1.19 1.33 0.00
N PRO A 110 2.25 2.07 0.39
CA PRO A 110 3.52 1.48 0.83
C PRO A 110 3.32 0.56 2.04
N GLU A 111 3.96 -0.62 2.02
CA GLU A 111 3.82 -1.62 3.08
C GLU A 111 4.23 -1.10 4.47
N HIS A 112 5.21 -0.20 4.56
CA HIS A 112 5.65 0.35 5.85
C HIS A 112 4.53 1.05 6.66
N LEU A 113 3.47 1.53 6.01
CA LEU A 113 2.30 2.12 6.67
C LEU A 113 1.46 1.07 7.41
N THR A 114 1.63 -0.22 7.07
CA THR A 114 0.87 -1.33 7.64
C THR A 114 1.65 -2.17 8.65
N SER A 115 2.99 -2.05 8.64
CA SER A 115 3.92 -2.97 9.32
C SER A 115 3.93 -2.89 10.86
N THR A 116 3.23 -1.96 11.46
CA THR A 116 3.15 -1.82 12.91
C THR A 116 1.84 -2.38 13.48
N HIS A 117 1.78 -3.67 13.69
CA HIS A 117 0.65 -4.40 14.27
C HIS A 117 -0.35 -4.88 13.21
N ASN A 118 -0.70 -6.11 13.28
CA ASN A 118 -1.72 -6.93 12.63
C ASN A 118 -3.12 -6.25 12.54
N SER A 119 -3.16 -4.94 12.31
CA SER A 119 -4.37 -4.12 12.28
C SER A 119 -4.78 -3.89 10.83
N ASP A 120 -6.01 -4.18 10.52
CA ASP A 120 -6.59 -3.89 9.22
C ASP A 120 -6.55 -2.38 8.95
N ILE A 121 -6.06 -2.00 7.78
CA ILE A 121 -6.08 -0.63 7.30
C ILE A 121 -7.15 -0.51 6.23
N PHE A 122 -7.88 0.58 6.27
CA PHE A 122 -8.86 0.94 5.25
C PHE A 122 -8.81 2.44 4.97
N ILE A 123 -9.42 2.85 3.89
CA ILE A 123 -9.47 4.24 3.45
C ILE A 123 -10.92 4.71 3.41
N LEU A 124 -11.16 5.95 3.79
CA LEU A 124 -12.45 6.63 3.65
C LEU A 124 -12.29 7.91 2.82
N ASN A 125 -13.25 8.16 1.95
CA ASN A 125 -13.39 9.42 1.25
C ASN A 125 -13.98 10.48 2.17
N VAL A 126 -13.36 11.66 2.23
CA VAL A 126 -13.82 12.79 3.04
C VAL A 126 -14.91 13.55 2.29
N VAL A 127 -16.10 13.66 2.89
CA VAL A 127 -17.27 14.31 2.28
C VAL A 127 -17.57 15.66 2.89
N GLY A 128 -17.25 15.86 4.18
CA GLY A 128 -17.57 17.08 4.91
C GLY A 128 -16.34 17.99 5.15
N ASP A 129 -16.59 19.17 5.68
CA ASP A 129 -15.63 20.23 5.96
C ASP A 129 -15.28 20.39 7.46
N SER A 130 -15.70 19.44 8.29
CA SER A 130 -15.54 19.52 9.74
C SER A 130 -14.09 19.46 10.24
N MET A 131 -13.12 19.13 9.38
CA MET A 131 -11.71 18.95 9.74
C MET A 131 -10.76 19.82 8.90
N ILE A 132 -11.26 20.92 8.31
CA ILE A 132 -10.51 21.78 7.39
C ILE A 132 -9.32 22.46 8.08
N GLU A 133 -9.45 22.86 9.35
CA GLU A 133 -8.37 23.49 10.11
C GLU A 133 -7.29 22.48 10.53
N ALA A 134 -7.57 21.19 10.48
CA ALA A 134 -6.58 20.10 10.56
C ALA A 134 -5.96 19.75 9.19
N GLY A 135 -6.32 20.48 8.12
CA GLY A 135 -5.82 20.26 6.78
C GLY A 135 -6.48 19.09 6.04
N ILE A 136 -7.58 18.52 6.57
CA ILE A 136 -8.37 17.47 5.92
C ILE A 136 -9.54 18.13 5.18
N LEU A 137 -9.55 18.01 3.86
CA LEU A 137 -10.49 18.71 2.98
C LEU A 137 -11.44 17.72 2.30
N VAL A 138 -12.55 18.25 1.79
CA VAL A 138 -13.47 17.47 0.95
C VAL A 138 -12.73 16.89 -0.25
N GLY A 139 -12.96 15.61 -0.53
CA GLY A 139 -12.29 14.87 -1.60
C GLY A 139 -10.97 14.19 -1.21
N ASP A 140 -10.46 14.46 0.00
CA ASP A 140 -9.32 13.72 0.53
C ASP A 140 -9.68 12.25 0.80
N LYS A 141 -8.66 11.40 0.77
CA LYS A 141 -8.72 10.02 1.24
C LYS A 141 -7.98 9.93 2.57
N VAL A 142 -8.67 9.64 3.67
CA VAL A 142 -8.03 9.39 4.97
C VAL A 142 -7.69 7.93 5.11
N ILE A 143 -6.43 7.66 5.49
CA ILE A 143 -5.92 6.32 5.77
C ILE A 143 -6.17 6.04 7.24
N VAL A 144 -6.90 4.98 7.53
CA VAL A 144 -7.41 4.66 8.86
C VAL A 144 -6.90 3.30 9.31
N ARG A 145 -6.33 3.26 10.50
CA ARG A 145 -6.01 2.01 11.20
C ARG A 145 -7.21 1.60 12.04
N SER A 146 -7.73 0.38 11.82
CA SER A 146 -8.83 -0.18 12.60
C SER A 146 -8.41 -0.40 14.05
N GLN A 147 -9.10 0.24 14.97
CA GLN A 147 -8.91 0.09 16.42
C GLN A 147 -10.13 0.63 17.17
N THR A 148 -10.39 0.09 18.35
CA THR A 148 -11.54 0.47 19.20
C THR A 148 -11.19 1.43 20.33
N ILE A 149 -9.90 1.77 20.47
CA ILE A 149 -9.39 2.63 21.54
C ILE A 149 -8.69 3.83 20.90
N ALA A 150 -8.89 5.01 21.48
CA ALA A 150 -8.25 6.25 21.05
C ALA A 150 -7.73 7.04 22.26
N GLU A 151 -6.70 7.82 22.05
CA GLU A 151 -6.13 8.75 23.01
C GLU A 151 -6.59 10.18 22.76
N ASN A 152 -6.57 11.00 23.82
CA ASN A 152 -6.93 12.43 23.69
C ASN A 152 -6.04 13.13 22.66
N GLY A 153 -6.67 13.79 21.70
CA GLY A 153 -6.00 14.47 20.60
C GLY A 153 -5.87 13.65 19.32
N ASP A 154 -6.19 12.35 19.34
CA ASP A 154 -6.22 11.55 18.12
C ASP A 154 -7.31 12.03 17.16
N ILE A 155 -7.01 12.02 15.86
CA ILE A 155 -8.03 12.13 14.82
C ILE A 155 -8.56 10.72 14.56
N ILE A 156 -9.85 10.52 14.77
CA ILE A 156 -10.50 9.22 14.67
C ILE A 156 -11.64 9.23 13.67
N VAL A 157 -11.98 8.02 13.22
CA VAL A 157 -13.28 7.72 12.65
C VAL A 157 -14.14 7.16 13.77
N ALA A 158 -15.29 7.75 14.01
CA ALA A 158 -16.26 7.29 14.98
C ALA A 158 -17.63 7.13 14.32
N MET A 159 -18.45 6.22 14.86
CA MET A 159 -19.85 6.10 14.48
C MET A 159 -20.69 7.08 15.29
N THR A 160 -21.58 7.80 14.62
CA THR A 160 -22.59 8.65 15.26
C THR A 160 -23.80 7.84 15.70
N GLU A 161 -24.71 8.46 16.48
CA GLU A 161 -25.98 7.84 16.86
C GLU A 161 -26.92 7.60 15.67
N GLU A 162 -26.66 8.25 14.53
CA GLU A 162 -27.42 8.10 13.26
C GLU A 162 -26.83 7.03 12.35
N ASP A 163 -25.93 6.18 12.88
CA ASP A 163 -25.22 5.13 12.15
C ASP A 163 -24.37 5.65 10.97
N GLU A 164 -23.86 6.89 11.09
CA GLU A 164 -22.97 7.49 10.12
C GLU A 164 -21.52 7.59 10.65
N ALA A 165 -20.55 7.31 9.80
CA ALA A 165 -19.14 7.50 10.13
C ALA A 165 -18.76 8.98 10.05
N THR A 166 -18.08 9.47 11.08
CA THR A 166 -17.55 10.84 11.10
C THR A 166 -16.08 10.90 11.50
N VAL A 167 -15.34 11.84 10.92
CA VAL A 167 -13.94 12.12 11.28
C VAL A 167 -13.90 13.33 12.21
N LYS A 168 -13.35 13.15 13.41
CA LYS A 168 -13.24 14.20 14.43
C LYS A 168 -11.99 14.00 15.27
N ARG A 169 -11.57 15.05 15.99
CA ARG A 169 -10.57 14.90 17.04
C ARG A 169 -11.23 14.43 18.32
N PHE A 170 -10.67 13.38 18.89
CA PHE A 170 -11.21 12.68 20.06
C PHE A 170 -10.68 13.24 21.36
N TYR A 171 -11.60 13.42 22.34
CA TYR A 171 -11.26 13.70 23.72
C TYR A 171 -12.17 12.91 24.67
N LYS A 172 -11.57 12.24 25.64
CA LYS A 172 -12.25 11.61 26.75
C LYS A 172 -12.23 12.57 27.94
N GLU A 173 -13.38 13.05 28.33
CA GLU A 173 -13.59 13.90 29.51
C GLU A 173 -14.04 13.05 30.72
N LYS A 174 -14.25 13.65 31.89
CA LYS A 174 -14.58 12.91 33.13
C LYS A 174 -15.81 12.01 33.00
N ASN A 175 -16.88 12.50 32.37
CA ASN A 175 -18.18 11.82 32.31
C ASN A 175 -18.74 11.71 30.90
N ARG A 176 -18.00 12.06 29.87
CA ARG A 176 -18.44 12.06 28.47
C ARG A 176 -17.28 12.04 27.52
N TYR A 177 -17.60 11.79 26.27
CA TYR A 177 -16.66 11.94 25.16
C TYR A 177 -16.99 13.21 24.37
N ARG A 178 -15.96 13.87 23.86
CA ARG A 178 -16.07 15.02 22.98
C ARG A 178 -15.43 14.70 21.64
N LEU A 179 -16.23 14.77 20.59
CA LEU A 179 -15.78 14.70 19.20
C LEU A 179 -15.68 16.15 18.70
N GLN A 180 -14.45 16.66 18.64
CA GLN A 180 -14.14 18.03 18.29
C GLN A 180 -13.94 18.16 16.78
N PRO A 181 -14.75 18.98 16.07
CA PRO A 181 -14.42 19.40 14.72
C PRO A 181 -13.20 20.33 14.74
N GLU A 182 -12.37 20.23 13.75
CA GLU A 182 -11.31 21.18 13.44
C GLU A 182 -11.83 22.15 12.37
N ASN A 183 -12.89 22.87 12.74
CA ASN A 183 -13.56 23.90 12.00
C ASN A 183 -14.24 24.85 13.02
N SER A 184 -13.75 26.08 13.09
CA SER A 184 -14.20 27.07 14.07
C SER A 184 -15.67 27.50 13.95
N THR A 185 -16.32 27.14 12.84
CA THR A 185 -17.75 27.40 12.61
C THR A 185 -18.66 26.28 13.12
N MET A 186 -18.09 25.17 13.59
CA MET A 186 -18.85 23.99 14.03
C MET A 186 -18.70 23.74 15.52
N GLU A 187 -19.79 23.35 16.16
CA GLU A 187 -19.81 22.99 17.58
C GLU A 187 -19.33 21.54 17.81
N PRO A 188 -18.69 21.26 18.95
CA PRO A 188 -18.32 19.91 19.36
C PRO A 188 -19.54 19.02 19.58
N ILE A 189 -19.39 17.73 19.27
CA ILE A 189 -20.39 16.70 19.58
C ILE A 189 -20.01 16.07 20.93
N TYR A 190 -20.94 16.04 21.86
CA TYR A 190 -20.78 15.41 23.17
C TYR A 190 -21.61 14.14 23.26
N LEU A 191 -20.99 13.04 23.66
CA LEU A 191 -21.59 11.71 23.69
C LEU A 191 -21.28 11.03 25.04
N ASP A 192 -22.22 10.28 25.58
CA ASP A 192 -21.99 9.42 26.74
C ASP A 192 -21.17 8.20 26.39
N ASN A 193 -21.32 7.69 25.17
CA ASN A 193 -20.54 6.60 24.59
C ASN A 193 -20.13 6.93 23.16
N VAL A 194 -18.96 6.43 22.74
CA VAL A 194 -18.47 6.58 21.36
C VAL A 194 -17.96 5.26 20.82
N ALA A 195 -18.44 4.88 19.65
CA ALA A 195 -17.91 3.73 18.94
C ALA A 195 -16.76 4.19 18.04
N VAL A 196 -15.53 3.99 18.52
CA VAL A 196 -14.32 4.25 17.73
C VAL A 196 -14.15 3.14 16.72
N ILE A 197 -14.05 3.49 15.45
CA ILE A 197 -13.86 2.59 14.31
C ILE A 197 -12.37 2.46 13.98
N GLY A 198 -11.63 3.58 14.10
CA GLY A 198 -10.21 3.59 13.83
C GLY A 198 -9.59 4.96 14.02
N LYS A 199 -8.26 4.98 13.97
CA LYS A 199 -7.41 6.18 14.05
C LYS A 199 -6.93 6.55 12.65
N VAL A 200 -7.06 7.82 12.31
CA VAL A 200 -6.45 8.38 11.09
C VAL A 200 -4.94 8.42 11.26
N ILE A 201 -4.22 7.76 10.37
CA ILE A 201 -2.76 7.65 10.39
C ILE A 201 -2.09 8.33 9.20
N GLY A 202 -2.86 8.72 8.20
CA GLY A 202 -2.36 9.39 7.01
C GLY A 202 -3.48 9.98 6.17
N LEU A 203 -3.07 10.74 5.15
CA LEU A 203 -3.96 11.41 4.21
C LEU A 203 -3.36 11.34 2.81
N TYR A 204 -4.19 11.09 1.82
CA TYR A 204 -3.87 11.22 0.41
C TYR A 204 -4.79 12.25 -0.23
N ARG A 205 -4.19 13.15 -1.02
CA ARG A 205 -4.90 14.16 -1.81
C ARG A 205 -4.40 14.16 -3.23
N GLU A 206 -5.33 14.09 -4.15
CA GLU A 206 -5.09 14.35 -5.57
C GLU A 206 -5.34 15.83 -5.88
N MET A 207 -4.41 16.48 -6.60
CA MET A 207 -4.47 17.92 -6.91
C MET A 207 -4.59 18.13 -8.41
#